data_79f488f8ced5b92b02d400ecae883e21
#
_entry.id   79f488f8ced5b92b02d400ecae883e21
#
_cell.length_a   1.000
_cell.length_b   1.000
_cell.length_c   1.000
_cell.angle_alpha   90.00
_cell.angle_beta   90.00
_cell.angle_gamma   90.00
#
_symmetry.space_group_name_H-M   'P 1'
#
loop_
_entity.id
_entity.type
_entity.pdbx_description
1 polymer ?
#
loop_
_entity_poly.entity_id
_entity_poly.type
_entity_poly.pdbx_seq_one_letter_code
_entity_poly.pdbx_strand_id
1 'polypeptide(L)'
;MTINTAKFSIGSVVKHKHFDFRGVIYDVDFEFNNSEEWYLSIPKDVRPRKDQPFYHLLAENDDVTYEAYVSQQNLLVDDSDEPIKHPLINEIFSGKKGSTYFKPSN
;
A
#
# COMPACT_ATOMS: atom_id res chain seq x y z
N MET A 1 9.60 24.65 1.13
CA MET A 1 8.62 23.89 0.34
C MET A 1 8.81 22.39 0.53
N THR A 2 7.73 21.71 0.81
CA THR A 2 7.79 20.26 0.99
C THR A 2 7.54 19.60 -0.36
N ILE A 3 8.46 18.73 -0.77
CA ILE A 3 8.28 17.92 -1.97
C ILE A 3 7.83 16.53 -1.54
N ASN A 4 6.64 16.14 -1.96
CA ASN A 4 6.12 14.81 -1.67
C ASN A 4 6.68 13.84 -2.70
N THR A 5 7.63 13.02 -2.27
CA THR A 5 8.23 12.00 -3.12
C THR A 5 7.77 10.63 -2.65
N ALA A 6 7.20 9.86 -3.56
CA ALA A 6 6.79 8.50 -3.27
C ALA A 6 8.03 7.62 -3.16
N LYS A 7 8.22 7.00 -2.00
CA LYS A 7 9.36 6.11 -1.74
C LYS A 7 9.17 4.72 -2.31
N PHE A 8 7.92 4.32 -2.50
CA PHE A 8 7.59 2.97 -2.95
C PHE A 8 6.95 3.01 -4.32
N SER A 9 7.26 2.02 -5.13
CA SER A 9 6.75 1.92 -6.50
C SER A 9 5.51 1.04 -6.56
N ILE A 10 4.68 1.26 -7.58
CA ILE A 10 3.60 0.32 -7.91
C ILE A 10 4.23 -1.06 -8.16
N GLY A 11 3.65 -2.09 -7.57
CA GLY A 11 4.17 -3.45 -7.66
C GLY A 11 5.06 -3.86 -6.50
N SER A 12 5.50 -2.92 -5.67
CA SER A 12 6.32 -3.23 -4.49
C SER A 12 5.48 -3.86 -3.40
N VAL A 13 6.08 -4.79 -2.67
CA VAL A 13 5.44 -5.41 -1.51
C VAL A 13 5.89 -4.67 -0.26
N VAL A 14 4.92 -4.24 0.53
CA VAL A 14 5.16 -3.47 1.75
C VAL A 14 4.40 -4.10 2.92
N LYS A 15 4.81 -3.72 4.13
CA LYS A 15 4.13 -4.12 5.35
C LYS A 15 3.83 -2.89 6.20
N HIS A 16 2.76 -2.97 7.00
CA HIS A 16 2.41 -1.89 7.91
C HIS A 16 3.33 -1.91 9.13
N LYS A 17 3.69 -0.72 9.63
CA LYS A 17 4.56 -0.59 10.80
C LYS A 17 3.90 -1.03 12.09
N HIS A 18 2.59 -0.84 12.20
CA HIS A 18 1.87 -0.98 13.46
C HIS A 18 0.85 -2.11 13.45
N PHE A 19 0.30 -2.45 12.30
CA PHE A 19 -0.73 -3.48 12.16
C PHE A 19 -0.17 -4.68 11.42
N ASP A 20 -0.71 -5.85 11.71
CA ASP A 20 -0.22 -7.10 11.15
C ASP A 20 -0.84 -7.38 9.78
N PHE A 21 -0.37 -6.64 8.77
CA PHE A 21 -0.73 -6.93 7.38
C PHE A 21 0.36 -6.47 6.43
N ARG A 22 0.33 -7.03 5.24
CA ARG A 22 1.24 -6.70 4.16
C ARG A 22 0.43 -6.62 2.87
N GLY A 23 1.00 -6.02 1.83
CA GLY A 23 0.28 -5.89 0.57
C GLY A 23 1.16 -5.44 -0.56
N VAL A 24 0.60 -5.50 -1.76
CA VAL A 24 1.26 -5.00 -2.96
C VAL A 24 0.60 -3.68 -3.37
N ILE A 25 1.43 -2.70 -3.69
CA ILE A 25 0.98 -1.37 -4.10
C ILE A 25 0.44 -1.46 -5.54
N TYR A 26 -0.81 -1.03 -5.74
CA TYR A 26 -1.37 -0.99 -7.08
C TYR A 26 -1.69 0.43 -7.56
N ASP A 27 -1.66 1.42 -6.66
CA ASP A 27 -1.83 2.82 -7.03
C ASP A 27 -1.24 3.72 -5.96
N VAL A 28 -0.91 4.96 -6.34
CA VAL A 28 -0.30 5.95 -5.44
C VAL A 28 -1.01 7.29 -5.60
N ASP A 29 -1.39 7.88 -4.46
CA ASP A 29 -1.83 9.28 -4.41
C ASP A 29 -0.69 10.09 -3.76
N PHE A 30 -0.28 11.19 -4.40
CA PHE A 30 0.86 11.95 -3.87
C PHE A 30 0.52 12.71 -2.60
N GLU A 31 -0.75 12.86 -2.29
CA GLU A 31 -1.22 13.32 -0.99
C GLU A 31 -2.61 12.71 -0.74
N PHE A 32 -3.09 12.87 0.50
CA PHE A 32 -4.36 12.26 0.92
C PHE A 32 -5.50 12.59 -0.06
N ASN A 33 -6.19 11.56 -0.51
CA ASN A 33 -7.29 11.67 -1.45
C ASN A 33 -8.41 10.68 -1.08
N ASN A 34 -8.98 10.86 0.09
CA ASN A 34 -10.11 10.07 0.55
C ASN A 34 -11.04 10.99 1.35
N SER A 35 -12.10 10.48 1.90
CA SER A 35 -13.09 11.31 2.61
C SER A 35 -12.57 11.76 3.98
N GLU A 36 -13.07 12.90 4.43
CA GLU A 36 -12.78 13.36 5.79
C GLU A 36 -13.30 12.39 6.84
N GLU A 37 -14.45 11.76 6.58
CA GLU A 37 -14.99 10.74 7.49
C GLU A 37 -14.03 9.57 7.65
N TRP A 38 -13.45 9.10 6.55
CA TRP A 38 -12.48 8.03 6.59
C TRP A 38 -11.26 8.44 7.41
N TYR A 39 -10.77 9.66 7.17
CA TYR A 39 -9.59 10.20 7.86
C TYR A 39 -9.82 10.28 9.37
N LEU A 40 -10.98 10.81 9.75
CA LEU A 40 -11.33 10.96 11.16
C LEU A 40 -11.64 9.63 11.85
N SER A 41 -11.87 8.57 11.08
CA SER A 41 -12.06 7.23 11.63
C SER A 41 -10.75 6.61 12.14
N ILE A 42 -9.61 7.15 11.69
CA ILE A 42 -8.31 6.68 12.15
C ILE A 42 -8.11 7.19 13.59
N PRO A 43 -7.71 6.31 14.53
CA PRO A 43 -7.45 6.76 15.90
C PRO A 43 -6.46 7.93 15.92
N LYS A 44 -6.76 8.93 16.72
CA LYS A 44 -6.05 10.21 16.72
C LYS A 44 -4.55 10.08 16.92
N ASP A 45 -4.13 9.14 17.76
CA ASP A 45 -2.71 8.93 18.10
C ASP A 45 -1.91 8.25 16.99
N VAL A 46 -2.57 7.64 16.00
CA VAL A 46 -1.91 7.02 14.85
C VAL A 46 -2.33 7.66 13.52
N ARG A 47 -3.07 8.76 13.59
CA ARG A 47 -3.56 9.46 12.40
C ARG A 47 -2.42 10.19 11.69
N PRO A 48 -2.14 9.86 10.42
CA PRO A 48 -1.02 10.46 9.70
C PRO A 48 -1.36 11.85 9.16
N ARG A 49 -0.32 12.61 8.82
CA ARG A 49 -0.50 13.86 8.08
C ARG A 49 -1.04 13.58 6.69
N LYS A 50 -1.85 14.50 6.17
CA LYS A 50 -2.40 14.40 4.81
C LYS A 50 -1.41 14.76 3.72
N ASP A 51 -0.38 15.53 4.02
CA ASP A 51 0.58 16.07 3.04
C ASP A 51 1.75 15.13 2.78
N GLN A 52 1.44 13.87 2.50
CA GLN A 52 2.42 12.85 2.16
C GLN A 52 1.78 11.84 1.20
N PRO A 53 2.57 11.03 0.50
CA PRO A 53 2.00 9.99 -0.34
C PRO A 53 1.17 8.97 0.45
N PHE A 54 0.06 8.56 -0.15
CA PHE A 54 -0.78 7.47 0.34
C PHE A 54 -0.83 6.40 -0.73
N TYR A 55 -0.86 5.15 -0.31
CA TYR A 55 -0.76 3.99 -1.19
C TYR A 55 -1.99 3.13 -1.11
N HIS A 56 -2.46 2.69 -2.28
CA HIS A 56 -3.54 1.72 -2.40
C HIS A 56 -2.92 0.33 -2.48
N LEU A 57 -3.27 -0.54 -1.54
CA LEU A 57 -2.69 -1.87 -1.43
C LEU A 57 -3.72 -2.96 -1.66
N LEU A 58 -3.29 -4.02 -2.37
CA LEU A 58 -3.95 -5.31 -2.27
C LEU A 58 -3.35 -6.00 -1.05
N ALA A 59 -4.08 -6.02 0.04
CA ALA A 59 -3.56 -6.39 1.34
C ALA A 59 -4.04 -7.76 1.80
N GLU A 60 -3.23 -8.38 2.64
CA GLU A 60 -3.55 -9.64 3.28
C GLU A 60 -3.03 -9.67 4.70
N ASN A 61 -3.72 -10.42 5.53
CA ASN A 61 -3.18 -10.94 6.77
C ASN A 61 -3.43 -12.47 6.76
N ASP A 62 -3.19 -13.16 7.87
CA ASP A 62 -3.30 -14.61 7.88
C ASP A 62 -4.72 -15.12 7.58
N ASP A 63 -5.73 -14.29 7.79
CA ASP A 63 -7.12 -14.72 7.74
C ASP A 63 -7.90 -14.18 6.54
N VAL A 64 -7.62 -12.95 6.12
CA VAL A 64 -8.45 -12.25 5.13
C VAL A 64 -7.61 -11.47 4.14
N THR A 65 -8.22 -11.17 2.99
CA THR A 65 -7.68 -10.27 1.98
C THR A 65 -8.61 -9.07 1.84
N TYR A 66 -8.03 -7.91 1.56
CA TYR A 66 -8.79 -6.66 1.46
C TYR A 66 -7.99 -5.61 0.72
N GLU A 67 -8.59 -4.44 0.48
CA GLU A 67 -7.89 -3.29 -0.06
C GLU A 67 -7.63 -2.32 1.09
N ALA A 68 -6.40 -1.82 1.17
CA ALA A 68 -6.01 -0.88 2.22
C ALA A 68 -5.50 0.41 1.62
N TYR A 69 -5.67 1.50 2.36
CA TYR A 69 -5.18 2.82 2.00
C TYR A 69 -4.28 3.32 3.13
N VAL A 70 -2.98 3.45 2.85
CA VAL A 70 -1.99 3.64 3.92
C VAL A 70 -1.03 4.77 3.58
N SER A 71 -0.76 5.62 4.55
CA SER A 71 0.23 6.69 4.43
C SER A 71 1.64 6.14 4.35
N GLN A 72 2.49 6.86 3.64
CA GLN A 72 3.90 6.47 3.48
C GLN A 72 4.62 6.27 4.80
N GLN A 73 4.35 7.12 5.79
CA GLN A 73 5.02 7.03 7.09
C GLN A 73 4.75 5.72 7.83
N ASN A 74 3.67 5.04 7.49
CA ASN A 74 3.26 3.81 8.15
C ASN A 74 3.63 2.53 7.40
N LEU A 75 4.43 2.65 6.35
CA LEU A 75 4.84 1.51 5.52
C LEU A 75 6.34 1.25 5.59
N LEU A 76 6.67 -0.03 5.50
CA LEU A 76 8.04 -0.52 5.39
C LEU A 76 8.11 -1.48 4.20
N VAL A 77 9.29 -1.60 3.59
CA VAL A 77 9.52 -2.63 2.58
C VAL A 77 9.35 -4.00 3.23
N ASP A 78 8.65 -4.90 2.56
CA ASP A 78 8.58 -6.30 2.95
C ASP A 78 9.65 -7.06 2.19
N ASP A 79 10.65 -7.58 2.88
CA ASP A 79 11.77 -8.30 2.30
C ASP A 79 11.67 -9.82 2.47
N SER A 80 10.50 -10.32 2.86
CA SER A 80 10.29 -11.75 3.04
C SER A 80 10.30 -12.53 1.73
N ASP A 81 10.07 -11.86 0.62
CA ASP A 81 9.97 -12.45 -0.73
C ASP A 81 8.80 -13.44 -0.87
N GLU A 82 7.86 -13.40 0.05
CA GLU A 82 6.68 -14.26 -0.04
C GLU A 82 5.60 -13.58 -0.89
N PRO A 83 4.94 -14.34 -1.80
CA PRO A 83 3.87 -13.79 -2.63
C PRO A 83 2.70 -13.27 -1.80
N ILE A 84 2.05 -12.25 -2.32
CA ILE A 84 0.79 -11.76 -1.75
C ILE A 84 -0.34 -12.65 -2.28
N LYS A 85 -1.14 -13.21 -1.38
CA LYS A 85 -2.27 -14.05 -1.73
C LYS A 85 -3.55 -13.21 -1.76
N HIS A 86 -3.81 -12.60 -2.89
CA HIS A 86 -4.99 -11.75 -3.06
C HIS A 86 -5.66 -12.07 -4.39
N PRO A 87 -6.99 -12.18 -4.43
CA PRO A 87 -7.70 -12.59 -5.65
C PRO A 87 -7.55 -11.61 -6.81
N LEU A 88 -7.27 -10.33 -6.54
CA LEU A 88 -7.12 -9.32 -7.59
C LEU A 88 -5.71 -9.23 -8.17
N ILE A 89 -4.75 -9.96 -7.64
CA ILE A 89 -3.37 -9.92 -8.13
C ILE A 89 -3.31 -10.18 -9.64
N ASN A 90 -3.95 -11.26 -10.09
CA ASN A 90 -3.89 -11.66 -11.50
C ASN A 90 -4.72 -10.76 -12.41
N GLU A 91 -5.60 -9.94 -11.86
CA GLU A 91 -6.37 -8.98 -12.64
C GLU A 91 -5.62 -7.68 -12.86
N ILE A 92 -4.80 -7.29 -11.90
CA ILE A 92 -4.06 -6.02 -11.95
C ILE A 92 -2.65 -6.20 -12.47
N PHE A 93 -1.99 -7.30 -12.10
CA PHE A 93 -0.60 -7.56 -12.46
C PHE A 93 -0.48 -8.75 -13.40
N SER A 94 0.51 -8.68 -14.30
CA SER A 94 0.79 -9.76 -15.25
C SER A 94 1.69 -10.82 -14.66
N GLY A 95 2.50 -10.47 -13.68
CA GLY A 95 3.46 -11.40 -13.11
C GLY A 95 4.30 -10.76 -12.04
N LYS A 96 5.28 -11.53 -11.58
CA LYS A 96 6.18 -11.13 -10.51
C LYS A 96 7.61 -11.40 -10.94
N LYS A 97 8.50 -10.45 -10.71
CA LYS A 97 9.92 -10.61 -10.98
C LYS A 97 10.68 -10.25 -9.70
N GLY A 98 11.32 -11.26 -9.09
CA GLY A 98 11.89 -11.08 -7.77
C GLY A 98 10.77 -10.80 -6.77
N SER A 99 10.90 -9.71 -6.03
CA SER A 99 9.93 -9.28 -5.02
C SER A 99 8.95 -8.21 -5.57
N THR A 100 8.97 -7.94 -6.87
CA THR A 100 8.18 -6.85 -7.47
C THR A 100 7.18 -7.40 -8.47
N TYR A 101 5.92 -7.01 -8.33
CA TYR A 101 4.88 -7.31 -9.29
C TYR A 101 4.92 -6.28 -10.42
N PHE A 102 4.56 -6.67 -11.63
CA PHE A 102 4.53 -5.75 -12.76
C PHE A 102 3.19 -5.80 -13.47
N LYS A 103 2.77 -4.62 -13.95
CA LYS A 103 1.54 -4.47 -14.72
C LYS A 103 1.77 -4.84 -16.17
N PRO A 104 0.69 -5.20 -16.91
CA PRO A 104 0.83 -5.48 -18.33
C PRO A 104 1.39 -4.27 -19.08
N SER A 105 2.27 -4.55 -20.04
CA SER A 105 2.75 -3.55 -21.00
C SER A 105 1.74 -3.45 -22.14
N ASN A 106 1.40 -2.22 -22.50
CA ASN A 106 0.54 -1.97 -23.66
C ASN A 106 1.34 -1.34 -24.78
#